data_78e7e63a61f00e19b87dd2b2c9ddc38d
#
_entry.id   78e7e63a61f00e19b87dd2b2c9ddc38d
#
_cell.length_a   1.000
_cell.length_b   1.000
_cell.length_c   1.000
_cell.angle_alpha   90.00
_cell.angle_beta   90.00
_cell.angle_gamma   90.00
#
_symmetry.space_group_name_H-M   'P 1'
#
loop_
_entity.id
_entity.type
_entity.pdbx_description
1 polymer ?
#
loop_
_entity_poly.entity_id
_entity_poly.type
_entity_poly.pdbx_seq_one_letter_code
_entity_poly.pdbx_strand_id
1 'polypeptide(L)'
;MEFNSTIVMAYIIYYCHTKDNPIEVSQSKAQRLLYCCYGTVLGKSNERLTDEHPRAWFYAPMFPKAREAVKENALTVAMAREFERLCPEDTLSLVNETIDTFGKYTTKQLTNWASMRGSPYDKADPLCALDDREIALFYKPYIKVIEPRL
;
A
#
# COMPACT_ATOMS: atom_id res chain seq x y z
N MET A 1 3.90 12.58 -8.21
CA MET A 1 3.24 11.90 -9.35
C MET A 1 2.38 10.77 -8.82
N GLU A 2 1.09 10.79 -9.17
CA GLU A 2 0.13 9.78 -8.72
C GLU A 2 -0.05 8.72 -9.80
N PHE A 3 -0.09 7.47 -9.40
CA PHE A 3 -0.29 6.36 -10.31
C PHE A 3 -1.71 5.80 -10.17
N ASN A 4 -2.21 5.21 -11.23
CA ASN A 4 -3.46 4.48 -11.16
C ASN A 4 -3.32 3.36 -10.12
N SER A 5 -4.22 3.32 -9.14
CA SER A 5 -4.14 2.34 -8.06
C SER A 5 -4.16 0.90 -8.55
N THR A 6 -4.77 0.64 -9.71
CA THR A 6 -4.84 -0.71 -10.27
C THR A 6 -3.48 -1.20 -10.74
N ILE A 7 -2.64 -0.33 -11.34
CA ILE A 7 -1.30 -0.76 -11.75
C ILE A 7 -0.38 -0.94 -10.55
N VAL A 8 -0.56 -0.14 -9.50
CA VAL A 8 0.20 -0.31 -8.25
C VAL A 8 -0.18 -1.63 -7.59
N MET A 9 -1.48 -1.93 -7.52
CA MET A 9 -1.96 -3.20 -6.98
C MET A 9 -1.42 -4.39 -7.77
N ALA A 10 -1.44 -4.30 -9.09
CA ALA A 10 -0.87 -5.34 -9.96
C ALA A 10 0.61 -5.55 -9.67
N TYR A 11 1.37 -4.47 -9.50
CA TYR A 11 2.78 -4.54 -9.17
C TYR A 11 3.03 -5.20 -7.81
N ILE A 12 2.25 -4.84 -6.79
CA ILE A 12 2.40 -5.43 -5.45
C ILE A 12 2.23 -6.95 -5.51
N ILE A 13 1.20 -7.42 -6.20
CA ILE A 13 0.93 -8.85 -6.34
C ILE A 13 2.07 -9.53 -7.13
N TYR A 14 2.48 -8.92 -8.23
CA TYR A 14 3.57 -9.42 -9.06
C TYR A 14 4.89 -9.51 -8.27
N TYR A 15 5.23 -8.46 -7.54
CA TYR A 15 6.44 -8.42 -6.73
C TYR A 15 6.44 -9.51 -5.66
N CYS A 16 5.32 -9.68 -4.96
CA CYS A 16 5.18 -10.72 -3.93
C CYS A 16 5.39 -12.12 -4.49
N HIS A 17 4.92 -12.37 -5.72
CA HIS A 17 5.02 -13.70 -6.34
C HIS A 17 6.40 -13.98 -6.96
N THR A 18 7.13 -12.94 -7.39
CA THR A 18 8.36 -13.10 -8.16
C THR A 18 9.63 -12.79 -7.39
N LYS A 19 9.51 -12.19 -6.20
CA LYS A 19 10.68 -11.89 -5.37
C LYS A 19 11.33 -13.15 -4.81
N ASP A 20 12.60 -13.03 -4.39
CA ASP A 20 13.25 -14.07 -3.61
C ASP A 20 12.46 -14.24 -2.31
N ASN A 21 12.22 -15.46 -1.88
CA ASN A 21 11.33 -15.77 -0.77
C ASN A 21 9.92 -15.20 -1.01
N PRO A 22 9.18 -15.75 -1.99
CA PRO A 22 7.87 -15.24 -2.35
C PRO A 22 6.92 -15.14 -1.17
N ILE A 23 6.06 -14.14 -1.22
CA ILE A 23 5.03 -13.91 -0.21
C ILE A 23 3.70 -14.36 -0.78
N GLU A 24 2.99 -15.24 -0.07
CA GLU A 24 1.63 -15.57 -0.43
C GLU A 24 0.73 -14.38 -0.11
N VAL A 25 0.03 -13.88 -1.13
CA VAL A 25 -0.77 -12.66 -0.99
C VAL A 25 -2.20 -12.91 -1.42
N SER A 26 -3.13 -12.79 -0.46
CA SER A 26 -4.57 -12.77 -0.72
C SER A 26 -4.98 -11.37 -1.19
N GLN A 27 -6.21 -11.24 -1.67
CA GLN A 27 -6.77 -9.94 -2.03
C GLN A 27 -6.73 -8.97 -0.84
N SER A 28 -7.09 -9.45 0.34
CA SER A 28 -7.07 -8.64 1.56
C SER A 28 -5.66 -8.20 1.94
N LYS A 29 -4.69 -9.11 1.87
CA LYS A 29 -3.30 -8.78 2.16
C LYS A 29 -2.75 -7.76 1.15
N ALA A 30 -3.08 -7.91 -0.12
CA ALA A 30 -2.67 -6.97 -1.15
C ALA A 30 -3.18 -5.56 -0.85
N GLN A 31 -4.43 -5.42 -0.40
CA GLN A 31 -4.99 -4.14 0.02
C GLN A 31 -4.21 -3.55 1.20
N ARG A 32 -3.84 -4.36 2.19
CA ARG A 32 -3.07 -3.90 3.36
C ARG A 32 -1.67 -3.46 2.94
N LEU A 33 -1.04 -4.18 2.03
CA LEU A 33 0.28 -3.81 1.52
C LEU A 33 0.21 -2.54 0.67
N LEU A 34 -0.84 -2.36 -0.12
CA LEU A 34 -1.06 -1.13 -0.88
C LEU A 34 -1.19 0.07 0.07
N TYR A 35 -1.93 -0.09 1.17
CA TYR A 35 -2.05 0.95 2.18
C TYR A 35 -0.69 1.27 2.81
N CYS A 36 0.10 0.27 3.13
CA CYS A 36 1.46 0.48 3.67
C CYS A 36 2.33 1.26 2.68
N CYS A 37 2.31 0.89 1.40
CA CYS A 37 3.08 1.61 0.38
C CYS A 37 2.60 3.04 0.20
N TYR A 38 1.30 3.25 0.19
CA TYR A 38 0.72 4.59 0.14
C TYR A 38 1.22 5.43 1.32
N GLY A 39 1.18 4.85 2.51
CA GLY A 39 1.58 5.54 3.74
C GLY A 39 3.06 5.87 3.81
N THR A 40 3.93 4.94 3.44
CA THR A 40 5.38 5.18 3.50
C THR A 40 5.82 6.21 2.44
N VAL A 41 5.27 6.14 1.23
CA VAL A 41 5.56 7.12 0.19
C VAL A 41 5.08 8.51 0.62
N LEU A 42 3.87 8.59 1.15
CA LEU A 42 3.31 9.85 1.62
C LEU A 42 4.14 10.42 2.78
N GLY A 43 4.52 9.58 3.73
CA GLY A 43 5.31 9.99 4.89
C GLY A 43 6.69 10.46 4.54
N LYS A 44 7.30 9.92 3.49
CA LYS A 44 8.64 10.30 3.06
C LYS A 44 8.66 11.53 2.17
N SER A 45 7.79 11.56 1.14
CA SER A 45 7.85 12.56 0.07
C SER A 45 6.72 13.58 0.12
N ASN A 46 5.72 13.35 0.97
CA ASN A 46 4.50 14.15 1.03
C ASN A 46 3.72 14.15 -0.28
N GLU A 47 3.93 13.11 -1.10
CA GLU A 47 3.24 12.90 -2.37
C GLU A 47 2.41 11.62 -2.29
N ARG A 48 1.28 11.60 -3.01
CA ARG A 48 0.44 10.40 -3.07
C ARG A 48 0.99 9.41 -4.07
N LEU A 49 1.01 8.15 -3.68
CA LEU A 49 1.40 7.06 -4.58
C LEU A 49 0.30 6.78 -5.60
N THR A 50 -0.96 6.87 -5.19
CA THR A 50 -2.10 6.50 -6.02
C THR A 50 -3.04 7.66 -6.28
N ASP A 51 -3.79 7.55 -7.39
CA ASP A 51 -4.80 8.52 -7.80
C ASP A 51 -6.09 8.42 -6.97
N GLU A 52 -6.28 7.33 -6.24
CA GLU A 52 -7.40 7.23 -5.31
C GLU A 52 -6.93 7.26 -3.87
N HIS A 53 -7.79 7.75 -2.98
CA HIS A 53 -7.55 7.75 -1.55
C HIS A 53 -8.00 6.44 -0.93
N PRO A 54 -7.29 5.94 0.09
CA PRO A 54 -7.84 4.86 0.91
C PRO A 54 -9.05 5.37 1.69
N ARG A 55 -10.05 4.51 1.84
CA ARG A 55 -11.28 4.82 2.56
C ARG A 55 -11.41 3.95 3.80
N ALA A 56 -12.14 4.47 4.80
CA ALA A 56 -12.46 3.72 6.02
C ALA A 56 -13.54 2.68 5.71
N TRP A 57 -13.13 1.57 5.07
CA TRP A 57 -14.02 0.48 4.69
C TRP A 57 -14.31 -0.41 5.90
N PHE A 58 -15.05 -1.50 5.68
CA PHE A 58 -15.35 -2.44 6.76
C PHE A 58 -14.04 -3.06 7.26
N TYR A 59 -13.74 -2.89 8.54
CA TYR A 59 -12.60 -3.43 9.28
C TYR A 59 -11.23 -2.84 8.95
N ALA A 60 -11.03 -2.19 7.78
CA ALA A 60 -9.70 -1.72 7.43
C ALA A 60 -9.71 -0.71 6.28
N PRO A 61 -8.61 0.03 6.08
CA PRO A 61 -8.46 0.89 4.91
C PRO A 61 -8.57 0.08 3.62
N MET A 62 -9.25 0.66 2.63
CA MET A 62 -9.54 0.01 1.35
C MET A 62 -9.39 0.99 0.21
N PHE A 63 -8.82 0.53 -0.91
CA PHE A 63 -8.75 1.26 -2.17
C PHE A 63 -9.82 0.69 -3.10
N PRO A 64 -10.97 1.36 -3.24
CA PRO A 64 -12.14 0.78 -3.92
C PRO A 64 -11.90 0.42 -5.39
N LYS A 65 -11.21 1.28 -6.13
CA LYS A 65 -10.96 1.03 -7.55
C LYS A 65 -10.04 -0.19 -7.74
N ALA A 66 -8.98 -0.28 -6.92
CA ALA A 66 -8.09 -1.43 -6.97
C ALA A 66 -8.82 -2.73 -6.57
N ARG A 67 -9.71 -2.64 -5.57
CA ARG A 67 -10.53 -3.79 -5.15
C ARG A 67 -11.41 -4.28 -6.30
N GLU A 68 -12.06 -3.37 -6.99
CA GLU A 68 -12.95 -3.72 -8.10
C GLU A 68 -12.17 -4.38 -9.24
N ALA A 69 -10.98 -3.88 -9.55
CA ALA A 69 -10.12 -4.47 -10.57
C ALA A 69 -9.72 -5.91 -10.24
N VAL A 70 -9.40 -6.19 -8.97
CA VAL A 70 -9.09 -7.56 -8.52
C VAL A 70 -10.32 -8.44 -8.64
N LYS A 71 -11.47 -7.95 -8.21
CA LYS A 71 -12.73 -8.68 -8.23
C LYS A 71 -13.12 -9.06 -9.67
N GLU A 72 -12.89 -8.17 -10.62
CA GLU A 72 -13.18 -8.40 -12.03
C GLU A 72 -12.08 -9.19 -12.75
N ASN A 73 -11.04 -9.60 -12.02
CA ASN A 73 -9.90 -10.32 -12.57
C ASN A 73 -9.22 -9.54 -13.70
N ALA A 74 -9.11 -8.23 -13.54
CA ALA A 74 -8.61 -7.32 -14.57
C ALA A 74 -7.11 -7.04 -14.47
N LEU A 75 -6.43 -7.50 -13.40
CA LEU A 75 -5.01 -7.23 -13.21
C LEU A 75 -4.15 -8.13 -14.10
N THR A 76 -3.10 -7.56 -14.69
CA THR A 76 -2.19 -8.28 -15.60
C THR A 76 -0.73 -8.01 -15.22
N VAL A 77 0.16 -8.90 -15.68
CA VAL A 77 1.61 -8.70 -15.55
C VAL A 77 2.06 -7.45 -16.30
N ALA A 78 1.43 -7.15 -17.44
CA ALA A 78 1.75 -5.94 -18.21
C ALA A 78 1.49 -4.68 -17.39
N MET A 79 0.43 -4.65 -16.59
CA MET A 79 0.12 -3.52 -15.69
C MET A 79 1.19 -3.38 -14.61
N ALA A 80 1.65 -4.48 -14.03
CA ALA A 80 2.72 -4.48 -13.04
C ALA A 80 4.00 -3.91 -13.64
N ARG A 81 4.35 -4.34 -14.84
CA ARG A 81 5.55 -3.85 -15.54
C ARG A 81 5.44 -2.39 -15.93
N GLU A 82 4.23 -1.92 -16.23
CA GLU A 82 4.00 -0.51 -16.51
C GLU A 82 4.33 0.35 -15.29
N PHE A 83 3.86 -0.04 -14.10
CA PHE A 83 4.21 0.67 -12.88
C PHE A 83 5.72 0.65 -12.65
N GLU A 84 6.35 -0.51 -12.79
CA GLU A 84 7.80 -0.66 -12.60
C GLU A 84 8.58 0.28 -13.51
N ARG A 85 8.15 0.41 -14.77
CA ARG A 85 8.79 1.26 -15.78
C ARG A 85 8.58 2.75 -15.50
N LEU A 86 7.40 3.14 -15.04
CA LEU A 86 7.02 4.55 -14.86
C LEU A 86 7.45 5.13 -13.51
N CYS A 87 7.58 4.27 -12.49
CA CYS A 87 7.87 4.72 -11.14
C CYS A 87 9.33 5.16 -11.00
N PRO A 88 9.58 6.33 -10.42
CA PRO A 88 10.95 6.75 -10.13
C PRO A 88 11.68 5.71 -9.27
N GLU A 89 12.97 5.55 -9.51
CA GLU A 89 13.78 4.50 -8.88
C GLU A 89 13.75 4.54 -7.36
N ASP A 90 13.85 5.73 -6.77
CA ASP A 90 13.83 5.89 -5.32
C ASP A 90 12.46 5.55 -4.72
N THR A 91 11.37 5.91 -5.41
CA THR A 91 10.02 5.55 -4.99
C THR A 91 9.79 4.04 -5.12
N LEU A 92 10.24 3.44 -6.21
CA LEU A 92 10.13 1.99 -6.42
C LEU A 92 10.89 1.22 -5.35
N SER A 93 12.09 1.70 -5.02
CA SER A 93 12.91 1.11 -3.94
C SER A 93 12.16 1.15 -2.61
N LEU A 94 11.54 2.28 -2.29
CA LEU A 94 10.76 2.43 -1.06
C LEU A 94 9.53 1.50 -1.06
N VAL A 95 8.86 1.37 -2.18
CA VAL A 95 7.72 0.44 -2.31
C VAL A 95 8.18 -1.00 -2.05
N ASN A 96 9.27 -1.41 -2.67
CA ASN A 96 9.82 -2.77 -2.49
C ASN A 96 10.21 -3.03 -1.03
N GLU A 97 10.92 -2.09 -0.41
CA GLU A 97 11.31 -2.20 1.00
C GLU A 97 10.09 -2.27 1.92
N THR A 98 9.04 -1.50 1.60
CA THR A 98 7.80 -1.52 2.36
C THR A 98 7.13 -2.90 2.28
N ILE A 99 7.05 -3.48 1.09
CA ILE A 99 6.49 -4.82 0.89
C ILE A 99 7.32 -5.86 1.64
N ASP A 100 8.64 -5.78 1.55
CA ASP A 100 9.53 -6.72 2.25
C ASP A 100 9.37 -6.63 3.76
N THR A 101 9.20 -5.43 4.30
CA THR A 101 9.05 -5.20 5.73
C THR A 101 7.69 -5.65 6.25
N PHE A 102 6.62 -5.20 5.62
CA PHE A 102 5.26 -5.47 6.09
C PHE A 102 4.70 -6.81 5.60
N GLY A 103 5.21 -7.33 4.50
CA GLY A 103 4.75 -8.60 3.94
C GLY A 103 5.01 -9.81 4.81
N LYS A 104 5.88 -9.70 5.81
CA LYS A 104 6.15 -10.75 6.79
C LYS A 104 4.97 -11.02 7.73
N TYR A 105 4.11 -10.04 7.90
CA TYR A 105 2.98 -10.11 8.83
C TYR A 105 1.76 -10.73 8.16
N THR A 106 0.91 -11.34 8.96
CA THR A 106 -0.35 -11.91 8.45
C THR A 106 -1.33 -10.79 8.10
N THR A 107 -2.31 -11.11 7.27
CA THR A 107 -3.39 -10.17 6.95
C THR A 107 -4.07 -9.66 8.22
N LYS A 108 -4.33 -10.55 9.18
CA LYS A 108 -4.95 -10.18 10.45
C LYS A 108 -4.10 -9.19 11.24
N GLN A 109 -2.79 -9.43 11.31
CA GLN A 109 -1.87 -8.53 12.01
C GLN A 109 -1.85 -7.15 11.35
N LEU A 110 -1.76 -7.10 10.03
CA LEU A 110 -1.78 -5.85 9.28
C LEU A 110 -3.10 -5.11 9.44
N THR A 111 -4.22 -5.83 9.41
CA THR A 111 -5.56 -5.26 9.62
C THR A 111 -5.68 -4.65 11.02
N ASN A 112 -5.28 -5.40 12.03
CA ASN A 112 -5.35 -4.92 13.42
C ASN A 112 -4.48 -3.69 13.63
N TRP A 113 -3.29 -3.69 13.05
CA TRP A 113 -2.37 -2.56 13.16
C TRP A 113 -2.91 -1.32 12.43
N ALA A 114 -3.40 -1.49 11.21
CA ALA A 114 -3.91 -0.37 10.41
C ALA A 114 -5.20 0.23 10.97
N SER A 115 -5.97 -0.52 11.74
CA SER A 115 -7.25 -0.08 12.31
C SER A 115 -7.18 0.16 13.82
N MET A 116 -5.98 0.15 14.40
CA MET A 116 -5.82 0.33 15.84
C MET A 116 -6.33 1.67 16.32
N ARG A 117 -6.56 1.76 17.62
CA ARG A 117 -7.02 3.00 18.26
C ARG A 117 -6.05 4.14 17.98
N GLY A 118 -6.57 5.28 17.53
CA GLY A 118 -5.78 6.46 17.19
C GLY A 118 -5.18 6.44 15.81
N SER A 119 -5.39 5.38 15.03
CA SER A 119 -4.93 5.30 13.63
C SER A 119 -5.74 6.22 12.72
N PRO A 120 -5.25 6.51 11.50
CA PRO A 120 -6.04 7.26 10.52
C PRO A 120 -7.42 6.64 10.25
N TYR A 121 -7.50 5.32 10.22
CA TYR A 121 -8.76 4.59 10.05
C TYR A 121 -9.72 4.86 11.20
N ASP A 122 -9.22 4.80 12.43
CA ASP A 122 -10.02 5.01 13.63
C ASP A 122 -10.59 6.43 13.69
N LYS A 123 -9.85 7.41 13.20
CA LYS A 123 -10.26 8.82 13.21
C LYS A 123 -11.18 9.20 12.05
N ALA A 124 -11.28 8.39 11.02
CA ALA A 124 -12.09 8.70 9.85
C ALA A 124 -13.54 8.30 10.07
N ASP A 125 -14.44 9.05 9.42
CA ASP A 125 -15.85 8.67 9.38
C ASP A 125 -16.01 7.41 8.49
N PRO A 126 -16.97 6.55 8.82
CA PRO A 126 -17.18 5.32 8.03
C PRO A 126 -17.34 5.61 6.52
N LEU A 127 -16.68 4.82 5.70
CA LEU A 127 -16.69 4.88 4.23
C LEU A 127 -16.09 6.15 3.63
N CYS A 128 -15.61 7.07 4.45
CA CYS A 128 -14.97 8.31 3.98
C CYS A 128 -13.47 8.10 3.73
N ALA A 129 -12.89 9.00 2.97
CA ALA A 129 -11.44 8.98 2.72
C ALA A 129 -10.68 9.20 4.03
N LEU A 130 -9.57 8.50 4.21
CA LEU A 130 -8.66 8.74 5.31
C LEU A 130 -7.89 10.04 5.06
N ASP A 131 -7.52 10.72 6.14
CA ASP A 131 -6.76 11.97 6.07
C ASP A 131 -5.29 11.69 5.76
N ASP A 132 -4.78 12.27 4.68
CA ASP A 132 -3.38 12.07 4.26
C ASP A 132 -2.37 12.52 5.30
N ARG A 133 -2.64 13.62 6.00
CA ARG A 133 -1.76 14.12 7.05
C ARG A 133 -1.65 13.11 8.19
N GLU A 134 -2.76 12.51 8.58
CA GLU A 134 -2.78 11.48 9.62
C GLU A 134 -2.04 10.23 9.17
N ILE A 135 -2.21 9.84 7.90
CA ILE A 135 -1.50 8.69 7.32
C ILE A 135 0.02 8.94 7.33
N ALA A 136 0.45 10.11 6.88
CA ALA A 136 1.87 10.47 6.85
C ALA A 136 2.49 10.39 8.25
N LEU A 137 1.81 10.93 9.25
CA LEU A 137 2.26 10.88 10.64
C LEU A 137 2.32 9.44 11.18
N PHE A 138 1.33 8.62 10.84
CA PHE A 138 1.24 7.24 11.29
C PHE A 138 2.40 6.39 10.78
N TYR A 139 2.80 6.60 9.52
CA TYR A 139 3.89 5.83 8.89
C TYR A 139 5.27 6.40 9.13
N LYS A 140 5.40 7.66 9.50
CA LYS A 140 6.70 8.33 9.64
C LYS A 140 7.71 7.59 10.51
N PRO A 141 7.34 7.03 11.68
CA PRO A 141 8.30 6.28 12.50
C PRO A 141 8.86 5.03 11.80
N TYR A 142 8.11 4.46 10.89
CA TYR A 142 8.49 3.21 10.20
C TYR A 142 9.43 3.44 9.02
N ILE A 143 9.47 4.64 8.47
CA ILE A 143 10.35 4.98 7.35
C ILE A 143 11.83 4.81 7.75
N LYS A 144 12.17 5.14 8.97
CA LYS A 144 13.54 4.98 9.48
C LYS A 144 13.98 3.53 9.56
N VAL A 145 13.03 2.60 9.63
CA VAL A 145 13.32 1.15 9.70
C VAL A 145 13.62 0.60 8.32
N ILE A 146 12.97 1.13 7.27
CA ILE A 146 13.09 0.64 5.90
C ILE A 146 14.14 1.37 5.08
N GLU A 147 14.53 2.59 5.46
CA GLU A 147 15.58 3.32 4.74
C GLU A 147 16.97 2.84 5.14
N PRO A 148 17.88 2.70 4.17
CA PRO A 148 19.28 2.41 4.50
C PRO A 148 19.86 3.56 5.32
N ARG A 149 20.60 3.22 6.36
CA ARG A 149 21.34 4.21 7.14
C ARG A 149 22.67 4.50 6.47
N LEU A 150 22.91 5.72 6.26
CA LEU A 150 24.23 6.18 5.78
C LEU A 150 25.21 6.24 6.92
#